data_9a46dc16f0578b1f7a9364da38abfe09
#
_entry.id   9a46dc16f0578b1f7a9364da38abfe09
#
_cell.length_a   1.000
_cell.length_b   1.000
_cell.length_c   1.000
_cell.angle_alpha   90.00
_cell.angle_beta   90.00
_cell.angle_gamma   90.00
#
_symmetry.space_group_name_H-M   'P 1'
#
loop_
_entity.id
_entity.type
_entity.pdbx_description
1 polymer ?
#
loop_
_entity_poly.entity_id
_entity_poly.type
_entity_poly.pdbx_seq_one_letter_code
_entity_poly.pdbx_strand_id
1 'polypeptide(L)'
;MEPGMDLGAPQTGGAYRVLARKYRPQDFSALIGQEPMVRTLKNAFETGRIAQAWMLTGVRGVGKTTTARILARALNYQTESINKPTVDLSVEGIHCRAIMEGRHVDVIEMDAASNTGIDNIREIIEQVRYRPVSARYKVYIIDEVHMLSTAAFNGLLKTLEEPPPHVKFIFATTEIRKVPITVLSRCQRFDLRRVEAATLVSHLSMIAGLEKVTIDDASLAMIARAAEGSVRDSLSIMDQAIAHGSGKVDAEAVRSMLGLADRSRIVDLFRKVMEGDAANVLADFRDQYDQGADPVMVLTDLAEFCHLVTRMRYVPALATDLSLTEDERISGKEFSEKISVRVLSRTWQMLLKALEETSNSNRPVQAAEMALIRLCHASSLPTLDEALKGLETAPAGGAQPSTGSPAYTPGGGNQTVNVRSGTAMPGSVASGSTMRLVSENLDAAPSFTPAIIEPPAPVEQVNSLADVIALADKRRDMQMKVMIRRCVRPVSVRPGVLEIGLTSDAPRGFASDLSRKLSEWAGQRFMVSVVPDAKSLTIEETENAKRDGIMADAKADPDVAAILARFPGAKIINVRIETAPGTADMGSDVADDFAAQSPGVETGNDDED
;
A
#
# COMPACT_ATOMS: atom_id res chain seq x y z
N MET A 1 12.61 19.04 44.07
CA MET A 1 11.16 19.32 43.89
C MET A 1 10.94 19.34 42.39
N GLU A 2 10.52 18.23 41.84
CA GLU A 2 10.13 18.14 40.43
C GLU A 2 8.72 18.72 40.28
N PRO A 3 8.42 19.47 39.22
CA PRO A 3 7.07 19.95 38.95
C PRO A 3 6.20 18.76 38.51
N GLY A 4 5.21 18.41 39.35
CA GLY A 4 4.24 17.38 39.08
C GLY A 4 3.47 17.66 37.79
N MET A 5 3.51 16.70 36.85
CA MET A 5 2.62 16.64 35.70
C MET A 5 1.17 16.54 36.21
N ASP A 6 0.40 17.59 36.01
CA ASP A 6 -1.06 17.55 36.21
C ASP A 6 -1.71 16.87 34.99
N LEU A 7 -1.71 15.56 35.01
CA LEU A 7 -2.52 14.73 34.12
C LEU A 7 -3.90 14.63 34.78
N GLY A 8 -4.83 15.47 34.35
CA GLY A 8 -6.18 15.66 34.89
C GLY A 8 -6.80 14.41 35.51
N ALA A 9 -7.29 14.53 36.73
CA ALA A 9 -7.88 13.50 37.57
C ALA A 9 -8.98 12.69 36.81
N PRO A 10 -9.09 11.36 37.03
CA PRO A 10 -10.09 10.52 36.39
C PRO A 10 -11.50 10.92 36.78
N GLN A 11 -12.31 11.34 35.82
CA GLN A 11 -13.75 11.50 35.99
C GLN A 11 -14.39 10.12 36.14
N THR A 12 -14.76 9.75 37.33
CA THR A 12 -15.57 8.57 37.62
C THR A 12 -16.97 8.74 37.04
N GLY A 13 -17.33 7.90 36.04
CA GLY A 13 -18.70 7.84 35.52
C GLY A 13 -18.88 8.05 34.03
N GLY A 14 -17.82 7.96 33.20
CA GLY A 14 -17.92 8.09 31.74
C GLY A 14 -17.75 6.75 31.03
N ALA A 15 -18.37 6.61 29.84
CA ALA A 15 -18.16 5.51 28.94
C ALA A 15 -16.65 5.24 28.74
N TYR A 16 -16.26 3.96 28.72
CA TYR A 16 -14.89 3.52 28.51
C TYR A 16 -14.24 4.25 27.32
N ARG A 17 -13.07 4.83 27.55
CA ARG A 17 -12.27 5.50 26.51
C ARG A 17 -10.96 4.75 26.33
N VAL A 18 -10.64 4.38 25.09
CA VAL A 18 -9.37 3.77 24.70
C VAL A 18 -8.19 4.60 25.22
N LEU A 19 -7.16 3.95 25.79
CA LEU A 19 -6.00 4.62 26.42
C LEU A 19 -5.33 5.64 25.50
N ALA A 20 -5.17 5.31 24.21
CA ALA A 20 -4.61 6.22 23.20
C ALA A 20 -5.38 7.54 23.03
N ARG A 21 -6.66 7.58 23.41
CA ARG A 21 -7.49 8.78 23.40
C ARG A 21 -7.52 9.46 24.78
N LYS A 22 -7.51 8.68 25.87
CA LYS A 22 -7.53 9.15 27.25
C LYS A 22 -6.24 9.91 27.59
N TYR A 23 -5.08 9.37 27.20
CA TYR A 23 -3.75 9.91 27.45
C TYR A 23 -3.15 10.68 26.26
N ARG A 24 -4.01 11.26 25.41
CA ARG A 24 -3.53 12.12 24.32
C ARG A 24 -2.89 13.38 24.92
N PRO A 25 -1.62 13.70 24.56
CA PRO A 25 -0.95 14.91 24.99
C PRO A 25 -1.78 16.16 24.74
N GLN A 26 -1.83 17.05 25.73
CA GLN A 26 -2.56 18.32 25.67
C GLN A 26 -1.62 19.50 25.38
N ASP A 27 -0.34 19.38 25.70
CA ASP A 27 0.68 20.40 25.54
C ASP A 27 1.99 19.81 25.00
N PHE A 28 2.98 20.69 24.76
CA PHE A 28 4.27 20.28 24.23
C PHE A 28 5.14 19.53 25.25
N SER A 29 4.93 19.71 26.55
CA SER A 29 5.73 19.04 27.59
C SER A 29 5.39 17.55 27.69
N ALA A 30 4.16 17.19 27.32
CA ALA A 30 3.71 15.80 27.27
C ALA A 30 4.06 15.09 25.93
N LEU A 31 4.67 15.78 24.97
CA LEU A 31 5.14 15.17 23.71
C LEU A 31 6.47 14.46 23.93
N ILE A 32 6.46 13.14 23.83
CA ILE A 32 7.63 12.30 24.08
C ILE A 32 8.54 12.27 22.86
N GLY A 33 9.86 12.50 23.07
CA GLY A 33 10.89 12.37 22.03
C GLY A 33 10.86 13.44 20.95
N GLN A 34 10.15 14.58 21.14
CA GLN A 34 10.00 15.66 20.18
C GLN A 34 10.61 17.00 20.65
N GLU A 35 11.50 16.97 21.62
CA GLU A 35 12.14 18.15 22.23
C GLU A 35 12.82 19.10 21.22
N PRO A 36 13.52 18.59 20.15
CA PRO A 36 14.13 19.48 19.17
C PRO A 36 13.13 20.34 18.40
N MET A 37 11.96 19.78 18.09
CA MET A 37 10.87 20.51 17.43
C MET A 37 10.32 21.59 18.37
N VAL A 38 10.03 21.22 19.62
CA VAL A 38 9.49 22.16 20.64
C VAL A 38 10.44 23.35 20.84
N ARG A 39 11.75 23.10 20.91
CA ARG A 39 12.76 24.16 21.02
C ARG A 39 12.76 25.09 19.81
N THR A 40 12.61 24.56 18.61
CA THR A 40 12.54 25.37 17.38
C THR A 40 11.28 26.24 17.36
N LEU A 41 10.14 25.68 17.76
CA LEU A 41 8.87 26.43 17.86
C LEU A 41 8.95 27.52 18.92
N LYS A 42 9.56 27.25 20.08
CA LYS A 42 9.79 28.23 21.14
C LYS A 42 10.56 29.43 20.61
N ASN A 43 11.69 29.19 19.95
CA ASN A 43 12.50 30.26 19.36
C ASN A 43 11.74 31.06 18.28
N ALA A 44 10.93 30.39 17.46
CA ALA A 44 10.11 31.05 16.43
C ALA A 44 9.05 31.98 17.05
N PHE A 45 8.41 31.54 18.13
CA PHE A 45 7.40 32.35 18.83
C PHE A 45 8.02 33.52 19.59
N GLU A 46 9.18 33.33 20.24
CA GLU A 46 9.90 34.39 20.96
C GLU A 46 10.43 35.47 20.00
N THR A 47 10.89 35.09 18.84
CA THR A 47 11.43 36.02 17.82
C THR A 47 10.35 36.61 16.91
N GLY A 48 9.09 36.14 17.01
CA GLY A 48 8.01 36.57 16.13
C GLY A 48 8.12 36.05 14.69
N ARG A 49 9.07 35.14 14.40
CA ARG A 49 9.29 34.55 13.07
C ARG A 49 8.45 33.28 12.89
N ILE A 50 7.13 33.46 12.84
CA ILE A 50 6.16 32.39 12.77
C ILE A 50 5.90 32.05 11.30
N ALA A 51 6.21 30.83 10.88
CA ALA A 51 5.93 30.35 9.53
C ALA A 51 4.43 30.44 9.18
N GLN A 52 4.11 30.48 7.89
CA GLN A 52 2.70 30.44 7.43
C GLN A 52 2.21 29.02 7.24
N ALA A 53 3.11 28.08 6.96
CA ALA A 53 2.77 26.67 6.80
C ALA A 53 3.82 25.76 7.46
N TRP A 54 3.36 24.68 8.05
CA TRP A 54 4.19 23.61 8.62
C TRP A 54 3.88 22.28 7.95
N MET A 55 4.92 21.45 7.81
CA MET A 55 4.82 20.08 7.35
C MET A 55 5.31 19.15 8.45
N LEU A 56 4.40 18.44 9.10
CA LEU A 56 4.70 17.41 10.10
C LEU A 56 4.82 16.06 9.40
N THR A 57 6.00 15.46 9.41
CA THR A 57 6.26 14.16 8.79
C THR A 57 6.70 13.15 9.83
N GLY A 58 6.44 11.86 9.58
CA GLY A 58 6.81 10.78 10.47
C GLY A 58 5.88 9.58 10.31
N VAL A 59 6.28 8.43 10.88
CA VAL A 59 5.49 7.20 10.80
C VAL A 59 4.12 7.36 11.46
N ARG A 60 3.23 6.42 11.21
CA ARG A 60 1.91 6.40 11.85
C ARG A 60 2.07 6.31 13.37
N GLY A 61 1.19 7.00 14.12
CA GLY A 61 1.11 6.88 15.58
C GLY A 61 2.15 7.65 16.40
N VAL A 62 3.12 8.38 15.79
CA VAL A 62 4.10 9.21 16.50
C VAL A 62 3.56 10.55 17.02
N GLY A 63 2.28 10.84 16.77
CA GLY A 63 1.62 12.03 17.31
C GLY A 63 1.49 13.21 16.34
N LYS A 64 1.59 13.05 15.01
CA LYS A 64 1.48 14.14 14.01
C LYS A 64 0.22 14.98 14.20
N THR A 65 -0.95 14.37 14.18
CA THR A 65 -2.26 15.05 14.35
C THR A 65 -2.38 15.68 15.73
N THR A 66 -1.85 15.04 16.78
CA THR A 66 -1.82 15.58 18.15
C THR A 66 -0.94 16.82 18.20
N THR A 67 0.26 16.76 17.64
CA THR A 67 1.19 17.90 17.54
C THR A 67 0.57 19.05 16.73
N ALA A 68 -0.16 18.75 15.63
CA ALA A 68 -0.87 19.75 14.85
C ALA A 68 -1.91 20.51 15.69
N ARG A 69 -2.68 19.80 16.51
CA ARG A 69 -3.66 20.43 17.42
C ARG A 69 -3.00 21.25 18.52
N ILE A 70 -1.91 20.74 19.13
CA ILE A 70 -1.14 21.47 20.13
C ILE A 70 -0.53 22.75 19.52
N LEU A 71 -0.02 22.67 18.29
CA LEU A 71 0.50 23.83 17.57
C LEU A 71 -0.61 24.86 17.27
N ALA A 72 -1.80 24.41 16.83
CA ALA A 72 -2.95 25.28 16.63
C ALA A 72 -3.39 25.95 17.95
N ARG A 73 -3.36 25.20 19.06
CA ARG A 73 -3.61 25.71 20.41
C ARG A 73 -2.59 26.78 20.79
N ALA A 74 -1.31 26.55 20.55
CA ALA A 74 -0.21 27.46 20.85
C ALA A 74 -0.28 28.77 20.04
N LEU A 75 -0.64 28.68 18.75
CA LEU A 75 -0.83 29.83 17.87
C LEU A 75 -1.99 30.72 18.33
N ASN A 76 -3.06 30.10 18.79
CA ASN A 76 -4.29 30.78 19.22
C ASN A 76 -4.42 30.88 20.74
N TYR A 77 -3.30 30.69 21.46
CA TYR A 77 -3.33 30.77 22.92
C TYR A 77 -3.68 32.16 23.41
N GLN A 78 -4.66 32.20 24.30
CA GLN A 78 -5.17 33.41 24.91
C GLN A 78 -5.68 33.13 26.32
N THR A 79 -5.15 33.86 27.28
CA THR A 79 -5.61 33.93 28.67
C THR A 79 -5.83 35.40 29.04
N GLU A 80 -6.25 35.69 30.24
CA GLU A 80 -6.35 37.06 30.71
C GLU A 80 -5.00 37.80 30.73
N SER A 81 -3.90 37.08 30.98
CA SER A 81 -2.55 37.63 31.10
C SER A 81 -1.70 37.49 29.83
N ILE A 82 -1.99 36.53 28.98
CA ILE A 82 -1.18 36.19 27.78
C ILE A 82 -2.05 36.25 26.54
N ASN A 83 -1.71 37.16 25.62
CA ASN A 83 -2.36 37.28 24.33
C ASN A 83 -1.32 37.25 23.20
N LYS A 84 -0.52 36.18 23.13
CA LYS A 84 0.49 35.93 22.08
C LYS A 84 0.72 34.44 21.91
N PRO A 85 1.22 33.98 20.73
CA PRO A 85 1.66 32.61 20.53
C PRO A 85 2.71 32.23 21.57
N THR A 86 2.57 31.04 22.16
CA THR A 86 3.51 30.52 23.16
C THR A 86 3.54 29.01 23.15
N VAL A 87 4.68 28.42 23.55
CA VAL A 87 4.81 26.97 23.80
C VAL A 87 4.42 26.61 25.23
N ASP A 88 4.39 27.59 26.14
CA ASP A 88 3.92 27.38 27.50
C ASP A 88 2.39 27.44 27.53
N LEU A 89 1.80 26.29 27.70
CA LEU A 89 0.36 26.05 27.69
C LEU A 89 -0.16 25.55 29.05
N SER A 90 0.57 25.86 30.14
CA SER A 90 0.30 25.38 31.49
C SER A 90 -1.07 25.79 32.02
N VAL A 91 -1.56 26.96 31.63
CA VAL A 91 -2.89 27.44 31.99
C VAL A 91 -3.86 27.18 30.83
N GLU A 92 -5.08 26.76 31.12
CA GLU A 92 -6.10 26.57 30.10
C GLU A 92 -6.56 27.93 29.54
N GLY A 93 -6.30 28.20 28.27
CA GLY A 93 -6.76 29.39 27.56
C GLY A 93 -8.18 29.23 27.00
N ILE A 94 -8.79 30.34 26.61
CA ILE A 94 -10.21 30.44 26.16
C ILE A 94 -10.51 29.46 25.01
N HIS A 95 -9.56 29.26 24.07
CA HIS A 95 -9.73 28.43 22.88
C HIS A 95 -9.22 26.98 23.04
N CYS A 96 -8.49 26.71 24.15
CA CYS A 96 -7.73 25.47 24.31
C CYS A 96 -8.59 24.22 24.19
N ARG A 97 -9.67 24.13 24.94
CA ARG A 97 -10.54 22.96 24.98
C ARG A 97 -11.21 22.69 23.63
N ALA A 98 -11.78 23.74 23.02
CA ALA A 98 -12.47 23.61 21.74
C ALA A 98 -11.51 23.15 20.62
N ILE A 99 -10.24 23.62 20.61
CA ILE A 99 -9.21 23.21 19.65
C ILE A 99 -8.82 21.75 19.87
N MET A 100 -8.55 21.35 21.10
CA MET A 100 -8.13 19.96 21.40
C MET A 100 -9.25 18.94 21.13
N GLU A 101 -10.51 19.33 21.25
CA GLU A 101 -11.67 18.52 20.91
C GLU A 101 -12.02 18.56 19.42
N GLY A 102 -11.34 19.40 18.61
CA GLY A 102 -11.58 19.51 17.16
C GLY A 102 -12.91 20.21 16.82
N ARG A 103 -13.40 21.12 17.67
CA ARG A 103 -14.71 21.80 17.53
C ARG A 103 -14.59 23.32 17.41
N HIS A 104 -13.37 23.84 17.26
CA HIS A 104 -13.17 25.29 17.19
C HIS A 104 -13.47 25.83 15.81
N VAL A 105 -14.28 26.90 15.71
CA VAL A 105 -14.73 27.50 14.44
C VAL A 105 -13.58 28.00 13.55
N ASP A 106 -12.50 28.51 14.16
CA ASP A 106 -11.33 29.02 13.43
C ASP A 106 -10.19 28.01 13.30
N VAL A 107 -10.38 26.75 13.74
CA VAL A 107 -9.41 25.66 13.56
C VAL A 107 -10.11 24.51 12.86
N ILE A 108 -9.89 24.43 11.55
CA ILE A 108 -10.55 23.48 10.67
C ILE A 108 -9.61 22.31 10.47
N GLU A 109 -10.05 21.12 10.85
CA GLU A 109 -9.31 19.88 10.69
C GLU A 109 -9.97 19.03 9.60
N MET A 110 -9.17 18.60 8.62
CA MET A 110 -9.59 17.77 7.50
C MET A 110 -8.63 16.58 7.35
N ASP A 111 -9.18 15.39 7.15
CA ASP A 111 -8.43 14.22 6.73
C ASP A 111 -8.48 14.12 5.20
N ALA A 112 -7.31 14.23 4.56
CA ALA A 112 -7.19 14.14 3.11
C ALA A 112 -7.52 12.74 2.57
N ALA A 113 -7.43 11.69 3.38
CA ALA A 113 -7.82 10.34 2.96
C ALA A 113 -9.33 10.24 2.68
N SER A 114 -10.14 10.98 3.44
CA SER A 114 -11.60 11.07 3.25
C SER A 114 -12.00 12.17 2.26
N ASN A 115 -11.11 13.14 1.97
CA ASN A 115 -11.38 14.34 1.19
C ASN A 115 -10.28 14.59 0.15
N THR A 116 -10.14 13.67 -0.81
CA THR A 116 -9.07 13.69 -1.82
C THR A 116 -9.31 14.71 -2.95
N GLY A 117 -10.56 15.14 -3.13
CA GLY A 117 -11.02 15.95 -4.26
C GLY A 117 -10.55 17.41 -4.22
N ILE A 118 -10.49 18.02 -5.41
CA ILE A 118 -10.17 19.45 -5.56
C ILE A 118 -11.27 20.34 -4.97
N ASP A 119 -12.52 19.90 -4.97
CA ASP A 119 -13.66 20.72 -4.53
C ASP A 119 -13.58 21.02 -3.02
N ASN A 120 -13.19 20.05 -2.20
CA ASN A 120 -12.96 20.27 -0.78
C ASN A 120 -11.84 21.30 -0.52
N ILE A 121 -10.81 21.28 -1.35
CA ILE A 121 -9.71 22.26 -1.27
C ILE A 121 -10.15 23.63 -1.77
N ARG A 122 -11.01 23.72 -2.78
CA ARG A 122 -11.60 25.00 -3.25
C ARG A 122 -12.41 25.66 -2.15
N GLU A 123 -13.22 24.92 -1.41
CA GLU A 123 -13.94 25.44 -0.24
C GLU A 123 -12.99 26.02 0.81
N ILE A 124 -11.89 25.34 1.10
CA ILE A 124 -10.86 25.86 1.99
C ILE A 124 -10.26 27.17 1.45
N ILE A 125 -9.89 27.22 0.18
CA ILE A 125 -9.30 28.40 -0.47
C ILE A 125 -10.27 29.58 -0.44
N GLU A 126 -11.55 29.37 -0.64
CA GLU A 126 -12.58 30.42 -0.48
C GLU A 126 -12.69 30.91 0.96
N GLN A 127 -12.69 29.99 1.91
CA GLN A 127 -12.77 30.31 3.33
C GLN A 127 -11.52 31.02 3.87
N VAL A 128 -10.35 30.82 3.25
CA VAL A 128 -9.07 31.48 3.61
C VAL A 128 -9.18 33.01 3.52
N ARG A 129 -10.03 33.55 2.63
CA ARG A 129 -10.23 35.00 2.46
C ARG A 129 -10.87 35.68 3.67
N TYR A 130 -11.61 34.90 4.45
CA TYR A 130 -12.34 35.44 5.62
C TYR A 130 -11.46 35.42 6.87
N ARG A 131 -11.52 36.51 7.64
CA ARG A 131 -10.82 36.63 8.94
C ARG A 131 -11.37 35.63 9.94
N PRO A 132 -10.56 35.22 10.94
CA PRO A 132 -11.07 34.42 12.07
C PRO A 132 -12.20 35.11 12.79
N VAL A 133 -13.11 34.32 13.33
CA VAL A 133 -14.29 34.81 14.06
C VAL A 133 -13.94 35.20 15.51
N SER A 134 -13.15 34.37 16.18
CA SER A 134 -12.85 34.50 17.60
C SER A 134 -11.37 34.39 17.94
N ALA A 135 -10.62 33.59 17.19
CA ALA A 135 -9.21 33.32 17.43
C ALA A 135 -8.29 34.34 16.73
N ARG A 136 -6.99 34.29 17.02
CA ARG A 136 -5.97 35.13 16.39
C ARG A 136 -5.70 34.74 14.97
N TYR A 137 -5.60 33.42 14.72
CA TYR A 137 -5.34 32.84 13.41
C TYR A 137 -6.43 31.86 13.03
N LYS A 138 -6.78 31.83 11.75
CA LYS A 138 -7.54 30.77 11.14
C LYS A 138 -6.57 29.66 10.75
N VAL A 139 -6.68 28.51 11.39
CA VAL A 139 -5.74 27.42 11.24
C VAL A 139 -6.39 26.26 10.49
N TYR A 140 -5.74 25.79 9.44
CA TYR A 140 -6.17 24.62 8.66
C TYR A 140 -5.20 23.46 8.94
N ILE A 141 -5.71 22.40 9.53
CA ILE A 141 -4.99 21.15 9.76
C ILE A 141 -5.42 20.17 8.70
N ILE A 142 -4.50 19.74 7.84
CA ILE A 142 -4.76 18.75 6.79
C ILE A 142 -3.91 17.52 7.10
N ASP A 143 -4.59 16.47 7.58
CA ASP A 143 -3.94 15.19 7.91
C ASP A 143 -3.85 14.30 6.68
N GLU A 144 -2.83 13.44 6.62
CA GLU A 144 -2.46 12.55 5.52
C GLU A 144 -2.49 13.27 4.15
N VAL A 145 -1.90 14.48 4.13
CA VAL A 145 -1.94 15.40 2.97
C VAL A 145 -1.45 14.76 1.67
N HIS A 146 -0.62 13.72 1.72
CA HIS A 146 -0.15 12.98 0.55
C HIS A 146 -1.26 12.25 -0.23
N MET A 147 -2.47 12.14 0.35
CA MET A 147 -3.66 11.58 -0.31
C MET A 147 -4.39 12.59 -1.21
N LEU A 148 -4.03 13.88 -1.15
CA LEU A 148 -4.60 14.88 -2.03
C LEU A 148 -4.24 14.64 -3.50
N SER A 149 -5.17 14.90 -4.39
CA SER A 149 -4.91 14.88 -5.82
C SER A 149 -3.91 15.96 -6.24
N THR A 150 -3.23 15.76 -7.37
CA THR A 150 -2.30 16.78 -7.92
C THR A 150 -3.02 18.10 -8.19
N ALA A 151 -4.27 18.06 -8.62
CA ALA A 151 -5.09 19.25 -8.85
C ALA A 151 -5.38 20.01 -7.54
N ALA A 152 -5.63 19.29 -6.43
CA ALA A 152 -5.83 19.85 -5.11
C ALA A 152 -4.56 20.53 -4.58
N PHE A 153 -3.38 19.90 -4.75
CA PHE A 153 -2.11 20.54 -4.42
C PHE A 153 -1.87 21.83 -5.22
N ASN A 154 -2.10 21.80 -6.52
CA ASN A 154 -1.95 22.98 -7.38
C ASN A 154 -2.86 24.13 -6.95
N GLY A 155 -4.09 23.82 -6.53
CA GLY A 155 -5.01 24.82 -5.99
C GLY A 155 -4.49 25.53 -4.74
N LEU A 156 -3.77 24.81 -3.87
CA LEU A 156 -3.18 25.37 -2.65
C LEU A 156 -1.95 26.25 -2.90
N LEU A 157 -1.22 26.06 -4.02
CA LEU A 157 0.07 26.74 -4.25
C LEU A 157 -0.04 28.26 -4.16
N LYS A 158 -1.03 28.87 -4.82
CA LYS A 158 -1.22 30.34 -4.76
C LYS A 158 -1.41 30.86 -3.34
N THR A 159 -2.19 30.13 -2.54
CA THR A 159 -2.45 30.51 -1.14
C THR A 159 -1.21 30.29 -0.27
N LEU A 160 -0.35 29.31 -0.58
CA LEU A 160 0.91 29.07 0.13
C LEU A 160 2.02 30.04 -0.28
N GLU A 161 1.96 30.63 -1.49
CA GLU A 161 2.87 31.66 -1.96
C GLU A 161 2.57 33.02 -1.33
N GLU A 162 1.29 33.40 -1.33
CA GLU A 162 0.80 34.66 -0.80
C GLU A 162 -0.29 34.44 0.27
N PRO A 163 0.08 33.82 1.41
CA PRO A 163 -0.89 33.52 2.44
C PRO A 163 -1.37 34.79 3.16
N PRO A 164 -2.68 34.94 3.40
CA PRO A 164 -3.16 36.03 4.26
C PRO A 164 -2.51 35.96 5.63
N PRO A 165 -2.18 37.09 6.26
CA PRO A 165 -1.43 37.14 7.52
C PRO A 165 -2.14 36.44 8.68
N HIS A 166 -3.46 36.33 8.61
CA HIS A 166 -4.31 35.69 9.61
C HIS A 166 -4.51 34.19 9.40
N VAL A 167 -3.93 33.59 8.35
CA VAL A 167 -4.09 32.17 8.02
C VAL A 167 -2.82 31.38 8.30
N LYS A 168 -2.99 30.18 8.83
CA LYS A 168 -1.91 29.23 9.10
C LYS A 168 -2.30 27.85 8.61
N PHE A 169 -1.36 27.16 7.96
CA PHE A 169 -1.54 25.78 7.50
C PHE A 169 -0.66 24.82 8.31
N ILE A 170 -1.21 23.69 8.70
CA ILE A 170 -0.47 22.60 9.35
C ILE A 170 -0.80 21.33 8.58
N PHE A 171 0.16 20.86 7.80
CA PHE A 171 0.06 19.61 7.04
C PHE A 171 0.68 18.46 7.83
N ALA A 172 0.07 17.30 7.81
CA ALA A 172 0.64 16.09 8.37
C ALA A 172 0.68 14.98 7.32
N THR A 173 1.76 14.19 7.29
CA THR A 173 1.92 13.10 6.32
C THR A 173 2.75 11.96 6.89
N THR A 174 2.42 10.74 6.50
CA THR A 174 3.27 9.56 6.66
C THR A 174 4.26 9.40 5.51
N GLU A 175 3.94 9.95 4.32
CA GLU A 175 4.70 9.76 3.09
C GLU A 175 5.12 11.09 2.45
N ILE A 176 6.20 11.68 2.95
CA ILE A 176 6.68 12.97 2.45
C ILE A 176 7.08 12.94 0.96
N ARG A 177 7.51 11.76 0.46
CA ARG A 177 7.94 11.61 -0.95
C ARG A 177 6.81 11.79 -1.95
N LYS A 178 5.56 11.61 -1.54
CA LYS A 178 4.37 11.85 -2.38
C LYS A 178 3.93 13.31 -2.40
N VAL A 179 4.45 14.15 -1.51
CA VAL A 179 4.13 15.59 -1.47
C VAL A 179 4.99 16.35 -2.47
N PRO A 180 4.39 17.19 -3.35
CA PRO A 180 5.15 17.96 -4.33
C PRO A 180 6.19 18.88 -3.69
N ILE A 181 7.37 18.96 -4.30
CA ILE A 181 8.47 19.81 -3.81
C ILE A 181 8.09 21.29 -3.75
N THR A 182 7.19 21.72 -4.63
CA THR A 182 6.64 23.08 -4.67
C THR A 182 5.89 23.46 -3.41
N VAL A 183 5.21 22.50 -2.76
CA VAL A 183 4.54 22.67 -1.46
C VAL A 183 5.58 22.61 -0.34
N LEU A 184 6.48 21.63 -0.39
CA LEU A 184 7.51 21.44 0.65
C LEU A 184 8.41 22.66 0.81
N SER A 185 8.77 23.34 -0.29
CA SER A 185 9.62 24.53 -0.27
C SER A 185 9.01 25.75 0.43
N ARG A 186 7.69 25.75 0.64
CA ARG A 186 6.91 26.82 1.29
C ARG A 186 6.50 26.49 2.72
N CYS A 187 6.86 25.28 3.19
CA CYS A 187 6.52 24.81 4.53
C CYS A 187 7.76 24.69 5.41
N GLN A 188 7.63 25.09 6.67
CA GLN A 188 8.61 24.70 7.68
C GLN A 188 8.40 23.23 8.03
N ARG A 189 9.41 22.39 7.74
CA ARG A 189 9.33 20.95 7.95
C ARG A 189 9.77 20.57 9.36
N PHE A 190 9.01 19.65 9.97
CA PHE A 190 9.35 18.96 11.19
C PHE A 190 9.21 17.44 11.00
N ASP A 191 10.32 16.73 11.21
CA ASP A 191 10.37 15.28 11.14
C ASP A 191 10.18 14.72 12.55
N LEU A 192 8.98 14.21 12.86
CA LEU A 192 8.69 13.55 14.12
C LEU A 192 9.35 12.17 14.12
N ARG A 193 10.16 11.93 15.15
CA ARG A 193 10.94 10.70 15.26
C ARG A 193 10.11 9.59 15.91
N ARG A 194 10.48 8.35 15.60
CA ARG A 194 10.06 7.18 16.38
C ARG A 194 10.56 7.36 17.82
N VAL A 195 9.74 6.97 18.78
CA VAL A 195 10.14 7.00 20.17
C VAL A 195 10.96 5.75 20.47
N GLU A 196 12.06 5.91 21.18
CA GLU A 196 12.91 4.79 21.60
C GLU A 196 12.17 3.84 22.54
N ALA A 197 12.47 2.54 22.43
CA ALA A 197 11.77 1.50 23.19
C ALA A 197 11.87 1.73 24.72
N ALA A 198 13.03 2.14 25.24
CA ALA A 198 13.22 2.44 26.65
C ALA A 198 12.31 3.59 27.13
N THR A 199 12.17 4.63 26.31
CA THR A 199 11.27 5.77 26.61
C THR A 199 9.81 5.34 26.56
N LEU A 200 9.43 4.46 25.60
CA LEU A 200 8.07 3.90 25.54
C LEU A 200 7.77 3.05 26.76
N VAL A 201 8.68 2.17 27.20
CA VAL A 201 8.52 1.34 28.40
C VAL A 201 8.28 2.22 29.62
N SER A 202 9.09 3.28 29.82
CA SER A 202 8.91 4.21 30.92
C SER A 202 7.54 4.92 30.88
N HIS A 203 7.09 5.31 29.68
CA HIS A 203 5.79 5.93 29.48
C HIS A 203 4.63 4.97 29.77
N LEU A 204 4.71 3.73 29.26
CA LEU A 204 3.69 2.70 29.50
C LEU A 204 3.63 2.32 30.99
N SER A 205 4.77 2.21 31.67
CA SER A 205 4.84 1.96 33.12
C SER A 205 4.15 3.06 33.92
N MET A 206 4.37 4.34 33.57
CA MET A 206 3.68 5.47 34.20
C MET A 206 2.15 5.37 34.00
N ILE A 207 1.69 5.05 32.79
CA ILE A 207 0.27 4.91 32.47
C ILE A 207 -0.34 3.70 33.20
N ALA A 208 0.38 2.55 33.29
CA ALA A 208 -0.05 1.40 34.07
C ALA A 208 -0.32 1.77 35.53
N GLY A 209 0.58 2.57 36.12
CA GLY A 209 0.39 3.11 37.48
C GLY A 209 -0.86 3.99 37.62
N LEU A 210 -1.13 4.84 36.64
CA LEU A 210 -2.33 5.71 36.62
C LEU A 210 -3.63 4.90 36.46
N GLU A 211 -3.61 3.84 35.67
CA GLU A 211 -4.74 2.91 35.49
C GLU A 211 -4.86 1.88 36.62
N LYS A 212 -3.90 1.84 37.55
CA LYS A 212 -3.82 0.86 38.64
C LYS A 212 -3.79 -0.59 38.17
N VAL A 213 -3.11 -0.81 37.04
CA VAL A 213 -2.92 -2.14 36.44
C VAL A 213 -1.50 -2.61 36.75
N THR A 214 -1.36 -3.87 37.15
CA THR A 214 -0.05 -4.48 37.38
C THR A 214 0.43 -5.12 36.08
N ILE A 215 1.54 -4.61 35.54
CA ILE A 215 2.17 -5.12 34.31
C ILE A 215 3.65 -5.33 34.63
N ASP A 216 4.21 -6.45 34.20
CA ASP A 216 5.64 -6.74 34.37
C ASP A 216 6.49 -6.01 33.30
N ASP A 217 7.78 -5.80 33.62
CA ASP A 217 8.70 -5.08 32.72
C ASP A 217 8.92 -5.84 31.40
N ALA A 218 8.85 -7.15 31.39
CA ALA A 218 8.96 -7.97 30.18
C ALA A 218 7.76 -7.75 29.25
N SER A 219 6.54 -7.68 29.80
CA SER A 219 5.32 -7.34 29.05
C SER A 219 5.40 -5.94 28.46
N LEU A 220 5.85 -4.95 29.23
CA LEU A 220 6.02 -3.59 28.75
C LEU A 220 7.06 -3.51 27.62
N ALA A 221 8.17 -4.24 27.73
CA ALA A 221 9.19 -4.30 26.70
C ALA A 221 8.68 -4.95 25.40
N MET A 222 7.87 -6.01 25.51
CA MET A 222 7.23 -6.65 24.34
C MET A 222 6.23 -5.72 23.65
N ILE A 223 5.39 -5.03 24.41
CA ILE A 223 4.44 -4.04 23.87
C ILE A 223 5.19 -2.90 23.17
N ALA A 224 6.25 -2.36 23.79
CA ALA A 224 7.05 -1.28 23.21
C ALA A 224 7.75 -1.71 21.91
N ARG A 225 8.23 -2.95 21.83
CA ARG A 225 8.82 -3.52 20.62
C ARG A 225 7.78 -3.70 19.52
N ALA A 226 6.63 -4.30 19.83
CA ALA A 226 5.55 -4.52 18.87
C ALA A 226 4.99 -3.20 18.29
N ALA A 227 5.05 -2.12 19.07
CA ALA A 227 4.61 -0.79 18.65
C ALA A 227 5.61 -0.07 17.73
N GLU A 228 6.83 -0.56 17.52
CA GLU A 228 7.86 -0.01 16.62
C GLU A 228 8.09 1.51 16.77
N GLY A 229 8.01 2.04 17.97
CA GLY A 229 8.21 3.47 18.25
C GLY A 229 6.96 4.35 18.04
N SER A 230 5.80 3.74 17.85
CA SER A 230 4.49 4.41 17.80
C SER A 230 3.86 4.47 19.19
N VAL A 231 3.66 5.68 19.71
CA VAL A 231 2.99 5.88 21.01
C VAL A 231 1.52 5.45 20.95
N ARG A 232 0.84 5.73 19.84
CA ARG A 232 -0.57 5.35 19.68
C ARG A 232 -0.76 3.85 19.68
N ASP A 233 0.09 3.13 18.94
CA ASP A 233 -0.05 1.69 18.80
C ASP A 233 0.37 0.99 20.09
N SER A 234 1.41 1.50 20.82
CA SER A 234 1.80 0.97 22.14
C SER A 234 0.66 1.08 23.17
N LEU A 235 -0.05 2.19 23.18
CA LEU A 235 -1.22 2.36 24.06
C LEU A 235 -2.41 1.51 23.63
N SER A 236 -2.60 1.28 22.34
CA SER A 236 -3.67 0.42 21.84
C SER A 236 -3.40 -1.05 22.16
N ILE A 237 -2.15 -1.51 22.01
CA ILE A 237 -1.71 -2.86 22.38
C ILE A 237 -1.84 -3.06 23.91
N MET A 238 -1.40 -2.08 24.70
CA MET A 238 -1.54 -2.11 26.17
C MET A 238 -3.00 -2.22 26.60
N ASP A 239 -3.89 -1.47 25.94
CA ASP A 239 -5.33 -1.47 26.20
C ASP A 239 -5.95 -2.85 25.93
N GLN A 240 -5.55 -3.48 24.84
CA GLN A 240 -5.94 -4.85 24.51
C GLN A 240 -5.40 -5.87 25.53
N ALA A 241 -4.13 -5.70 25.95
CA ALA A 241 -3.52 -6.56 26.95
C ALA A 241 -4.24 -6.46 28.31
N ILE A 242 -4.64 -5.27 28.72
CA ILE A 242 -5.43 -5.06 29.96
C ILE A 242 -6.81 -5.72 29.84
N ALA A 243 -7.47 -5.59 28.69
CA ALA A 243 -8.76 -6.20 28.45
C ALA A 243 -8.67 -7.74 28.46
N HIS A 244 -7.59 -8.30 27.92
CA HIS A 244 -7.34 -9.74 27.89
C HIS A 244 -7.00 -10.32 29.26
N GLY A 245 -6.17 -9.60 30.04
CA GLY A 245 -5.62 -10.05 31.33
C GLY A 245 -6.51 -9.78 32.55
N SER A 246 -7.75 -9.25 32.38
CA SER A 246 -8.68 -8.95 33.48
C SER A 246 -8.04 -8.12 34.61
N GLY A 247 -7.14 -7.20 34.28
CA GLY A 247 -6.49 -6.26 35.23
C GLY A 247 -5.10 -6.67 35.73
N LYS A 248 -4.61 -7.87 35.40
CA LYS A 248 -3.22 -8.28 35.56
C LYS A 248 -2.68 -8.74 34.22
N VAL A 249 -1.65 -8.06 33.75
CA VAL A 249 -1.02 -8.37 32.46
C VAL A 249 0.32 -9.04 32.72
N ASP A 250 0.43 -10.30 32.38
CA ASP A 250 1.68 -11.05 32.46
C ASP A 250 2.28 -11.29 31.05
N ALA A 251 3.55 -11.68 31.05
CA ALA A 251 4.29 -11.86 29.81
C ALA A 251 3.69 -12.93 28.88
N GLU A 252 3.05 -13.94 29.43
CA GLU A 252 2.46 -15.04 28.67
C GLU A 252 1.18 -14.61 27.96
N ALA A 253 0.33 -13.84 28.66
CA ALA A 253 -0.87 -13.24 28.06
C ALA A 253 -0.52 -12.29 26.92
N VAL A 254 0.52 -11.46 27.08
CA VAL A 254 1.00 -10.55 26.02
C VAL A 254 1.59 -11.32 24.85
N ARG A 255 2.37 -12.40 25.09
CA ARG A 255 2.89 -13.26 24.03
C ARG A 255 1.77 -13.89 23.22
N SER A 256 0.77 -14.47 23.90
CA SER A 256 -0.39 -15.06 23.23
C SER A 256 -1.16 -14.05 22.40
N MET A 257 -1.44 -12.86 22.96
CA MET A 257 -2.17 -11.79 22.27
C MET A 257 -1.42 -11.25 21.04
N LEU A 258 -0.08 -11.15 21.12
CA LEU A 258 0.76 -10.68 20.02
C LEU A 258 1.13 -11.79 19.02
N GLY A 259 0.64 -13.01 19.19
CA GLY A 259 1.02 -14.17 18.39
C GLY A 259 2.48 -14.62 18.62
N LEU A 260 3.13 -14.16 19.68
CA LEU A 260 4.53 -14.50 19.99
C LEU A 260 4.67 -15.91 20.60
N ALA A 261 3.56 -16.55 20.97
CA ALA A 261 3.55 -17.95 21.45
C ALA A 261 4.05 -18.92 20.36
N ASP A 262 3.87 -18.55 19.10
CA ASP A 262 4.34 -19.37 17.98
C ASP A 262 5.82 -19.14 17.62
N ARG A 263 6.52 -18.18 18.26
CA ARG A 263 7.92 -17.88 17.93
C ARG A 263 8.91 -19.00 18.30
N SER A 264 8.66 -19.75 19.36
CA SER A 264 9.47 -20.95 19.65
C SER A 264 9.33 -22.00 18.54
N ARG A 265 8.13 -22.16 17.98
CA ARG A 265 7.89 -23.05 16.84
C ARG A 265 8.61 -22.56 15.57
N ILE A 266 8.71 -21.25 15.38
CA ILE A 266 9.49 -20.66 14.27
C ILE A 266 10.99 -20.91 14.45
N VAL A 267 11.50 -20.82 15.67
CA VAL A 267 12.91 -21.16 15.99
C VAL A 267 13.19 -22.62 15.68
N ASP A 268 12.30 -23.53 16.05
CA ASP A 268 12.42 -24.96 15.75
C ASP A 268 12.30 -25.25 14.25
N LEU A 269 11.36 -24.59 13.57
CA LEU A 269 11.21 -24.67 12.12
C LEU A 269 12.50 -24.20 11.41
N PHE A 270 13.07 -23.07 11.85
CA PHE A 270 14.34 -22.56 11.33
C PHE A 270 15.49 -23.56 11.55
N ARG A 271 15.55 -24.19 12.72
CA ARG A 271 16.55 -25.24 13.02
C ARG A 271 16.48 -26.36 11.98
N LYS A 272 15.29 -26.94 11.77
CA LYS A 272 15.05 -28.03 10.80
C LYS A 272 15.36 -27.61 9.38
N VAL A 273 15.02 -26.36 8.99
CA VAL A 273 15.39 -25.82 7.68
C VAL A 273 16.90 -25.74 7.50
N MET A 274 17.64 -25.30 8.53
CA MET A 274 19.11 -25.22 8.46
C MET A 274 19.78 -26.60 8.48
N GLU A 275 19.15 -27.59 9.10
CA GLU A 275 19.58 -29.01 9.09
C GLU A 275 19.25 -29.71 7.76
N GLY A 276 18.40 -29.11 6.92
CA GLY A 276 17.97 -29.67 5.63
C GLY A 276 16.91 -30.77 5.74
N ASP A 277 16.25 -30.89 6.89
CA ASP A 277 15.21 -31.90 7.17
C ASP A 277 13.86 -31.50 6.59
N ALA A 278 13.71 -31.62 5.27
CA ALA A 278 12.51 -31.21 4.56
C ALA A 278 11.24 -31.95 5.02
N ALA A 279 11.36 -33.21 5.46
CA ALA A 279 10.18 -33.99 5.88
C ALA A 279 9.55 -33.41 7.16
N ASN A 280 10.37 -33.15 8.17
CA ASN A 280 9.91 -32.58 9.42
C ASN A 280 9.53 -31.10 9.29
N VAL A 281 10.19 -30.34 8.41
CA VAL A 281 9.82 -28.95 8.07
C VAL A 281 8.40 -28.89 7.51
N LEU A 282 8.06 -29.76 6.56
CA LEU A 282 6.73 -29.80 5.97
C LEU A 282 5.66 -30.27 6.97
N ALA A 283 6.00 -31.25 7.83
CA ALA A 283 5.09 -31.70 8.87
C ALA A 283 4.76 -30.58 9.86
N ASP A 284 5.77 -29.86 10.34
CA ASP A 284 5.60 -28.75 11.29
C ASP A 284 4.85 -27.56 10.64
N PHE A 285 5.19 -27.23 9.42
CA PHE A 285 4.48 -26.19 8.69
C PHE A 285 2.99 -26.54 8.50
N ARG A 286 2.71 -27.79 8.17
CA ARG A 286 1.33 -28.27 8.01
C ARG A 286 0.56 -28.24 9.32
N ASP A 287 1.19 -28.66 10.43
CA ASP A 287 0.59 -28.59 11.77
C ASP A 287 0.27 -27.13 12.18
N GLN A 288 1.16 -26.18 11.89
CA GLN A 288 0.91 -24.75 12.12
C GLN A 288 -0.25 -24.24 11.27
N TYR A 289 -0.31 -24.63 9.99
CA TYR A 289 -1.40 -24.26 9.09
C TYR A 289 -2.75 -24.83 9.55
N ASP A 290 -2.80 -26.10 9.94
CA ASP A 290 -4.02 -26.76 10.42
C ASP A 290 -4.52 -26.15 11.75
N GLN A 291 -3.65 -25.51 12.52
CA GLN A 291 -3.97 -24.71 13.72
C GLN A 291 -4.37 -23.27 13.38
N GLY A 292 -4.37 -22.87 12.09
CA GLY A 292 -4.86 -21.59 11.62
C GLY A 292 -3.77 -20.56 11.30
N ALA A 293 -2.48 -20.92 11.28
CA ALA A 293 -1.43 -19.99 10.89
C ALA A 293 -1.50 -19.66 9.39
N ASP A 294 -1.34 -18.38 9.04
CA ASP A 294 -1.23 -17.95 7.65
C ASP A 294 0.15 -18.31 7.08
N PRO A 295 0.24 -19.00 5.93
CA PRO A 295 1.48 -19.33 5.25
C PRO A 295 2.44 -18.14 5.05
N VAL A 296 1.90 -16.97 4.70
CA VAL A 296 2.70 -15.74 4.51
C VAL A 296 3.29 -15.28 5.83
N MET A 297 2.52 -15.38 6.93
CA MET A 297 2.98 -14.98 8.26
C MET A 297 4.09 -15.89 8.75
N VAL A 298 3.96 -17.22 8.61
CA VAL A 298 5.02 -18.18 9.00
C VAL A 298 6.34 -17.89 8.26
N LEU A 299 6.28 -17.60 6.95
CA LEU A 299 7.47 -17.23 6.18
C LEU A 299 8.03 -15.86 6.60
N THR A 300 7.17 -14.92 6.98
CA THR A 300 7.58 -13.60 7.50
C THR A 300 8.33 -13.74 8.81
N ASP A 301 7.79 -14.49 9.75
CA ASP A 301 8.42 -14.73 11.06
C ASP A 301 9.76 -15.48 10.89
N LEU A 302 9.82 -16.44 9.97
CA LEU A 302 11.06 -17.14 9.62
C LEU A 302 12.13 -16.18 9.05
N ALA A 303 11.71 -15.22 8.21
CA ALA A 303 12.59 -14.18 7.70
C ALA A 303 13.06 -13.23 8.81
N GLU A 304 12.15 -12.78 9.70
CA GLU A 304 12.51 -11.95 10.84
C GLU A 304 13.52 -12.65 11.76
N PHE A 305 13.34 -13.93 12.02
CA PHE A 305 14.29 -14.70 12.84
C PHE A 305 15.65 -14.86 12.13
N CYS A 306 15.68 -15.13 10.83
CA CYS A 306 16.93 -15.15 10.04
C CYS A 306 17.67 -13.80 10.11
N HIS A 307 16.94 -12.69 10.02
CA HIS A 307 17.50 -11.35 10.18
C HIS A 307 18.03 -11.11 11.59
N LEU A 308 17.30 -11.53 12.62
CA LEU A 308 17.74 -11.43 14.02
C LEU A 308 19.05 -12.18 14.25
N VAL A 309 19.15 -13.43 13.79
CA VAL A 309 20.38 -14.25 13.86
C VAL A 309 21.54 -13.53 13.16
N THR A 310 21.29 -12.97 11.98
CA THR A 310 22.31 -12.22 11.24
C THR A 310 22.79 -10.98 12.01
N ARG A 311 21.86 -10.23 12.62
CA ARG A 311 22.20 -9.05 13.44
C ARG A 311 22.98 -9.42 14.69
N MET A 312 22.62 -10.51 15.39
CA MET A 312 23.33 -10.96 16.60
C MET A 312 24.80 -11.27 16.32
N ARG A 313 25.13 -11.71 15.12
CA ARG A 313 26.52 -11.94 14.72
C ARG A 313 27.37 -10.67 14.70
N TYR A 314 26.79 -9.54 14.33
CA TYR A 314 27.48 -8.25 14.25
C TYR A 314 27.30 -7.38 15.49
N VAL A 315 26.22 -7.59 16.24
CA VAL A 315 25.87 -6.84 17.44
C VAL A 315 25.52 -7.83 18.56
N PRO A 316 26.53 -8.41 19.24
CA PRO A 316 26.32 -9.43 20.30
C PRO A 316 25.47 -8.94 21.46
N ALA A 317 25.42 -7.64 21.73
CA ALA A 317 24.58 -7.04 22.76
C ALA A 317 23.08 -7.33 22.58
N LEU A 318 22.61 -7.66 21.38
CA LEU A 318 21.23 -8.07 21.14
C LEU A 318 20.86 -9.38 21.84
N ALA A 319 21.82 -10.25 22.16
CA ALA A 319 21.57 -11.47 22.92
C ALA A 319 21.14 -11.21 24.37
N THR A 320 21.29 -9.98 24.89
CA THR A 320 20.84 -9.57 26.23
C THR A 320 19.56 -8.73 26.20
N ASP A 321 18.95 -8.55 25.02
CA ASP A 321 17.74 -7.76 24.87
C ASP A 321 16.55 -8.48 25.53
N LEU A 322 15.95 -7.85 26.53
CA LEU A 322 14.80 -8.37 27.28
C LEU A 322 13.52 -8.43 26.44
N SER A 323 13.49 -7.78 25.30
CA SER A 323 12.36 -7.82 24.38
C SER A 323 12.28 -9.11 23.55
N LEU A 324 13.36 -9.91 23.52
CA LEU A 324 13.41 -11.22 22.87
C LEU A 324 12.94 -12.32 23.81
N THR A 325 12.33 -13.36 23.25
CA THR A 325 12.03 -14.56 24.03
C THR A 325 13.34 -15.27 24.42
N GLU A 326 13.30 -16.10 25.47
CA GLU A 326 14.48 -16.84 25.90
C GLU A 326 15.00 -17.78 24.80
N ASP A 327 14.08 -18.43 24.09
CA ASP A 327 14.40 -19.29 22.94
C ASP A 327 15.07 -18.51 21.80
N GLU A 328 14.58 -17.32 21.47
CA GLU A 328 15.19 -16.45 20.46
C GLU A 328 16.59 -16.01 20.86
N ARG A 329 16.83 -15.72 22.15
CA ARG A 329 18.14 -15.28 22.64
C ARG A 329 19.15 -16.42 22.60
N ILE A 330 18.77 -17.60 23.13
CA ILE A 330 19.66 -18.76 23.22
C ILE A 330 19.94 -19.32 21.84
N SER A 331 18.88 -19.66 21.07
CA SER A 331 19.00 -20.25 19.75
C SER A 331 19.56 -19.25 18.73
N GLY A 332 19.15 -17.97 18.81
CA GLY A 332 19.69 -16.93 17.95
C GLY A 332 21.19 -16.73 18.10
N LYS A 333 21.70 -16.75 19.35
CA LYS A 333 23.14 -16.72 19.63
C LYS A 333 23.83 -17.95 19.07
N GLU A 334 23.30 -19.14 19.35
CA GLU A 334 23.84 -20.42 18.87
C GLU A 334 23.94 -20.40 17.32
N PHE A 335 22.89 -20.04 16.63
CA PHE A 335 22.88 -19.98 15.17
C PHE A 335 23.82 -18.90 14.63
N SER A 336 23.92 -17.75 15.29
CA SER A 336 24.83 -16.68 14.88
C SER A 336 26.30 -17.11 14.92
N GLU A 337 26.66 -18.02 15.81
CA GLU A 337 28.02 -18.59 15.94
C GLU A 337 28.25 -19.73 14.94
N LYS A 338 27.26 -20.60 14.70
CA LYS A 338 27.37 -21.82 13.89
C LYS A 338 27.17 -21.59 12.40
N ILE A 339 26.23 -20.71 12.00
CA ILE A 339 25.85 -20.54 10.59
C ILE A 339 26.67 -19.40 9.96
N SER A 340 27.23 -19.65 8.78
CA SER A 340 27.99 -18.63 8.06
C SER A 340 27.08 -17.50 7.55
N VAL A 341 27.59 -16.26 7.48
CA VAL A 341 26.87 -15.10 6.93
C VAL A 341 26.41 -15.33 5.49
N ARG A 342 27.18 -16.09 4.71
CA ARG A 342 26.80 -16.43 3.33
C ARG A 342 25.52 -17.26 3.27
N VAL A 343 25.40 -18.25 4.15
CA VAL A 343 24.18 -19.08 4.27
C VAL A 343 23.01 -18.22 4.74
N LEU A 344 23.18 -17.43 5.81
CA LEU A 344 22.14 -16.54 6.30
C LEU A 344 21.66 -15.54 5.24
N SER A 345 22.59 -14.95 4.49
CA SER A 345 22.24 -14.00 3.41
C SER A 345 21.49 -14.67 2.26
N ARG A 346 21.90 -15.90 1.88
CA ARG A 346 21.19 -16.69 0.85
C ARG A 346 19.79 -17.05 1.34
N THR A 347 19.66 -17.54 2.55
CA THR A 347 18.38 -17.88 3.18
C THR A 347 17.46 -16.67 3.21
N TRP A 348 17.96 -15.50 3.62
CA TRP A 348 17.22 -14.25 3.61
C TRP A 348 16.68 -13.88 2.22
N GLN A 349 17.53 -13.93 1.19
CA GLN A 349 17.11 -13.64 -0.19
C GLN A 349 16.04 -14.62 -0.69
N MET A 350 16.19 -15.91 -0.35
CA MET A 350 15.21 -16.94 -0.72
C MET A 350 13.88 -16.74 0.00
N LEU A 351 13.92 -16.35 1.28
CA LEU A 351 12.71 -16.03 2.06
C LEU A 351 11.98 -14.81 1.50
N LEU A 352 12.68 -13.73 1.13
CA LEU A 352 12.06 -12.57 0.51
C LEU A 352 11.34 -12.94 -0.79
N LYS A 353 11.99 -13.77 -1.63
CA LYS A 353 11.38 -14.27 -2.86
C LYS A 353 10.19 -15.19 -2.59
N ALA A 354 10.31 -16.06 -1.58
CA ALA A 354 9.23 -16.94 -1.14
C ALA A 354 7.99 -16.17 -0.66
N LEU A 355 8.20 -15.08 0.08
CA LEU A 355 7.12 -14.19 0.52
C LEU A 355 6.37 -13.57 -0.66
N GLU A 356 7.10 -13.07 -1.66
CA GLU A 356 6.51 -12.52 -2.87
C GLU A 356 5.72 -13.59 -3.65
N GLU A 357 6.31 -14.77 -3.87
CA GLU A 357 5.69 -15.89 -4.57
C GLU A 357 4.42 -16.38 -3.84
N THR A 358 4.46 -16.50 -2.52
CA THR A 358 3.33 -16.98 -1.70
C THR A 358 2.20 -15.97 -1.65
N SER A 359 2.51 -14.68 -1.47
CA SER A 359 1.51 -13.61 -1.43
C SER A 359 0.76 -13.42 -2.74
N ASN A 360 1.44 -13.66 -3.88
CA ASN A 360 0.85 -13.52 -5.21
C ASN A 360 0.24 -14.84 -5.76
N SER A 361 0.36 -15.93 -5.02
CA SER A 361 -0.12 -17.25 -5.46
C SER A 361 -1.59 -17.46 -5.17
N ASN A 362 -2.32 -18.07 -6.10
CA ASN A 362 -3.70 -18.56 -5.87
C ASN A 362 -3.72 -19.77 -4.91
N ARG A 363 -2.56 -20.35 -4.57
CA ARG A 363 -2.39 -21.50 -3.69
C ARG A 363 -1.24 -21.25 -2.71
N PRO A 364 -1.42 -20.37 -1.72
CA PRO A 364 -0.35 -19.93 -0.84
C PRO A 364 0.32 -21.06 -0.06
N VAL A 365 -0.44 -22.06 0.39
CA VAL A 365 0.12 -23.22 1.12
C VAL A 365 1.14 -23.97 0.27
N GLN A 366 0.78 -24.32 -0.97
CA GLN A 366 1.67 -25.06 -1.86
C GLN A 366 2.91 -24.26 -2.26
N ALA A 367 2.75 -22.93 -2.42
CA ALA A 367 3.87 -22.03 -2.68
C ALA A 367 4.84 -21.99 -1.50
N ALA A 368 4.33 -21.88 -0.27
CA ALA A 368 5.12 -21.91 0.95
C ALA A 368 5.84 -23.25 1.17
N GLU A 369 5.15 -24.37 0.97
CA GLU A 369 5.76 -25.72 1.05
C GLU A 369 6.93 -25.85 0.05
N MET A 370 6.74 -25.42 -1.20
CA MET A 370 7.82 -25.46 -2.20
C MET A 370 8.98 -24.51 -1.87
N ALA A 371 8.70 -23.38 -1.24
CA ALA A 371 9.72 -22.47 -0.76
C ALA A 371 10.54 -23.07 0.37
N LEU A 372 9.89 -23.71 1.34
CA LEU A 372 10.54 -24.41 2.45
C LEU A 372 11.42 -25.57 1.97
N ILE A 373 10.95 -26.37 1.02
CA ILE A 373 11.75 -27.43 0.39
C ILE A 373 13.01 -26.85 -0.25
N ARG A 374 12.87 -25.77 -1.03
CA ARG A 374 14.02 -25.09 -1.66
C ARG A 374 15.02 -24.57 -0.63
N LEU A 375 14.51 -24.02 0.49
CA LEU A 375 15.36 -23.55 1.61
C LEU A 375 16.16 -24.71 2.23
N CYS A 376 15.51 -25.84 2.53
CA CYS A 376 16.18 -27.02 3.08
C CYS A 376 17.31 -27.53 2.15
N HIS A 377 17.04 -27.60 0.85
CA HIS A 377 18.07 -28.01 -0.10
C HIS A 377 19.20 -26.99 -0.23
N ALA A 378 18.88 -25.68 -0.20
CA ALA A 378 19.89 -24.63 -0.30
C ALA A 378 20.79 -24.56 0.92
N SER A 379 20.30 -24.90 2.12
CA SER A 379 21.10 -24.93 3.35
C SER A 379 22.10 -26.08 3.39
N SER A 380 21.77 -27.20 2.75
CA SER A 380 22.61 -28.41 2.72
C SER A 380 23.66 -28.40 1.59
N LEU A 381 23.54 -27.50 0.59
CA LEU A 381 24.50 -27.43 -0.51
C LEU A 381 25.78 -26.70 -0.10
N PRO A 382 26.95 -27.32 -0.34
CA PRO A 382 28.23 -26.65 -0.11
C PRO A 382 28.32 -25.39 -0.98
N THR A 383 28.97 -24.37 -0.46
CA THR A 383 29.27 -23.16 -1.26
C THR A 383 30.23 -23.53 -2.39
N LEU A 384 30.21 -22.77 -3.49
CA LEU A 384 31.12 -23.01 -4.64
C LEU A 384 32.58 -23.08 -4.19
N ASP A 385 32.99 -22.24 -3.24
CA ASP A 385 34.34 -22.24 -2.67
C ASP A 385 34.65 -23.51 -1.86
N GLU A 386 33.67 -24.04 -1.12
CA GLU A 386 33.80 -25.31 -0.38
C GLU A 386 33.82 -26.52 -1.32
N ALA A 387 32.98 -26.49 -2.36
CA ALA A 387 32.99 -27.50 -3.39
C ALA A 387 34.33 -27.53 -4.18
N LEU A 388 34.87 -26.36 -4.53
CA LEU A 388 36.18 -26.23 -5.16
C LEU A 388 37.31 -26.69 -4.24
N LYS A 389 37.31 -26.29 -2.98
CA LYS A 389 38.29 -26.78 -1.99
C LYS A 389 38.17 -28.28 -1.74
N GLY A 390 36.94 -28.83 -1.76
CA GLY A 390 36.70 -30.25 -1.65
C GLY A 390 37.26 -31.01 -2.85
N LEU A 391 37.22 -30.43 -4.05
CA LEU A 391 37.83 -30.99 -5.26
C LEU A 391 39.35 -30.89 -5.24
N GLU A 392 39.93 -29.81 -4.71
CA GLU A 392 41.39 -29.64 -4.54
C GLU A 392 41.97 -30.55 -3.45
N THR A 393 41.21 -30.90 -2.42
CA THR A 393 41.62 -31.76 -1.32
C THR A 393 41.29 -33.23 -1.52
N ALA A 394 40.56 -33.58 -2.60
CA ALA A 394 40.33 -34.97 -2.93
C ALA A 394 41.69 -35.64 -3.26
N PRO A 395 42.14 -36.71 -2.55
CA PRO A 395 43.38 -37.35 -2.86
C PRO A 395 43.29 -37.91 -4.28
N ALA A 396 44.27 -37.59 -5.11
CA ALA A 396 44.45 -38.18 -6.46
C ALA A 396 44.69 -39.68 -6.31
N GLY A 397 43.64 -40.42 -5.95
CA GLY A 397 43.60 -41.88 -5.90
C GLY A 397 43.48 -42.40 -7.33
N GLY A 398 44.55 -43.02 -7.77
CA GLY A 398 44.79 -43.54 -9.11
C GLY A 398 43.59 -44.26 -9.71
N ALA A 399 43.00 -43.66 -10.72
CA ALA A 399 42.26 -44.40 -11.72
C ALA A 399 43.27 -44.85 -12.79
N GLN A 400 43.63 -46.12 -12.74
CA GLN A 400 44.29 -46.78 -13.87
C GLN A 400 43.40 -46.64 -15.10
N PRO A 401 43.95 -46.28 -16.28
CA PRO A 401 43.19 -46.28 -17.50
C PRO A 401 42.93 -47.73 -17.93
N SER A 402 41.71 -48.19 -17.82
CA SER A 402 41.28 -49.42 -18.50
C SER A 402 41.23 -49.12 -19.99
N THR A 403 42.26 -49.58 -20.68
CA THR A 403 42.34 -49.76 -22.14
C THR A 403 41.26 -50.75 -22.58
N GLY A 404 40.25 -50.28 -23.25
CA GLY A 404 39.18 -51.07 -23.81
C GLY A 404 38.34 -50.25 -24.78
N SER A 405 38.94 -49.76 -25.85
CA SER A 405 38.18 -49.26 -27.01
C SER A 405 37.72 -50.49 -27.87
N PRO A 406 36.47 -50.56 -28.24
CA PRO A 406 36.11 -51.21 -29.50
C PRO A 406 36.03 -50.13 -30.59
N ALA A 407 36.88 -50.36 -31.58
CA ALA A 407 36.93 -49.66 -32.86
C ALA A 407 35.55 -49.68 -33.56
N TYR A 408 35.08 -48.53 -33.94
CA TYR A 408 33.94 -48.36 -34.83
C TYR A 408 34.48 -48.27 -36.28
N THR A 409 34.22 -49.26 -37.07
CA THR A 409 34.47 -49.27 -38.55
C THR A 409 33.21 -48.72 -39.25
N PRO A 410 33.35 -47.82 -40.22
CA PRO A 410 32.23 -47.37 -41.02
C PRO A 410 32.02 -48.35 -42.23
N GLY A 411 30.89 -49.05 -42.21
CA GLY A 411 30.42 -49.84 -43.34
C GLY A 411 29.11 -49.29 -43.86
N GLY A 412 29.14 -48.76 -45.07
CA GLY A 412 27.99 -48.30 -45.80
C GLY A 412 27.05 -49.43 -46.20
N GLY A 413 25.79 -49.15 -46.38
CA GLY A 413 24.76 -50.05 -46.87
C GLY A 413 23.39 -49.42 -46.92
N ASN A 414 23.10 -48.79 -48.01
CA ASN A 414 21.81 -48.39 -48.54
C ASN A 414 20.83 -49.54 -48.52
N GLN A 415 19.65 -49.46 -47.93
CA GLN A 415 18.46 -50.15 -48.45
C GLN A 415 17.18 -49.46 -48.02
N THR A 416 16.54 -48.91 -48.99
CA THR A 416 15.13 -48.53 -49.14
C THR A 416 14.19 -49.73 -48.96
N VAL A 417 12.89 -49.39 -48.82
CA VAL A 417 11.66 -50.22 -49.00
C VAL A 417 10.98 -50.55 -47.67
N ASN A 418 9.72 -50.38 -47.42
CA ASN A 418 8.55 -50.09 -48.26
C ASN A 418 7.34 -49.86 -47.34
N VAL A 419 6.48 -49.00 -47.78
CA VAL A 419 5.11 -48.80 -47.31
C VAL A 419 4.28 -50.08 -47.49
N ARG A 420 3.51 -50.49 -46.51
CA ARG A 420 2.21 -51.12 -46.76
C ARG A 420 1.18 -50.84 -45.70
N SER A 421 0.10 -50.24 -46.15
CA SER A 421 -1.21 -50.15 -45.64
C SER A 421 -1.86 -51.48 -45.25
N GLY A 422 -2.70 -51.50 -44.25
CA GLY A 422 -3.54 -52.66 -43.96
C GLY A 422 -4.56 -52.33 -42.85
N THR A 423 -5.69 -51.86 -43.28
CA THR A 423 -7.06 -51.95 -42.78
C THR A 423 -7.36 -53.15 -41.86
N ALA A 424 -8.09 -52.93 -40.78
CA ALA A 424 -9.41 -53.47 -40.45
C ALA A 424 -9.64 -53.61 -38.94
N MET A 425 -10.69 -53.01 -38.47
CA MET A 425 -11.50 -53.38 -37.30
C MET A 425 -12.13 -54.78 -37.48
N PRO A 426 -12.84 -55.39 -36.48
CA PRO A 426 -13.44 -54.91 -35.24
C PRO A 426 -13.45 -55.97 -34.07
N GLY A 427 -14.04 -55.57 -32.92
CA GLY A 427 -14.65 -56.55 -32.01
C GLY A 427 -14.43 -56.26 -30.51
N SER A 428 -15.35 -55.59 -29.90
CA SER A 428 -16.20 -55.87 -28.75
C SER A 428 -15.62 -56.84 -27.68
N VAL A 429 -15.70 -56.52 -26.43
CA VAL A 429 -16.72 -56.99 -25.47
C VAL A 429 -16.51 -56.34 -24.08
N ALA A 430 -17.63 -56.07 -23.47
CA ALA A 430 -17.91 -55.49 -22.17
C ALA A 430 -17.48 -56.35 -20.96
N SER A 431 -17.29 -55.66 -19.83
CA SER A 431 -17.67 -56.09 -18.47
C SER A 431 -17.44 -54.89 -17.57
N GLY A 432 -18.36 -54.22 -16.96
CA GLY A 432 -19.49 -54.69 -16.18
C GLY A 432 -19.06 -54.81 -14.72
N SER A 433 -19.13 -53.68 -13.94
CA SER A 433 -19.10 -53.79 -12.48
C SER A 433 -20.19 -52.91 -11.90
N THR A 434 -21.16 -53.62 -11.44
CA THR A 434 -22.41 -53.26 -10.80
C THR A 434 -22.22 -52.43 -9.53
N MET A 435 -22.88 -51.33 -9.49
CA MET A 435 -23.19 -50.53 -8.30
C MET A 435 -24.22 -51.27 -7.48
N ARG A 436 -23.92 -51.54 -6.21
CA ARG A 436 -24.84 -52.16 -5.26
C ARG A 436 -25.52 -51.05 -4.43
N LEU A 437 -26.79 -50.85 -4.67
CA LEU A 437 -27.70 -50.08 -3.81
C LEU A 437 -27.87 -50.82 -2.48
N VAL A 438 -27.65 -50.13 -1.39
CA VAL A 438 -28.18 -50.47 -0.08
C VAL A 438 -29.18 -49.38 0.30
N SER A 439 -30.46 -49.77 0.31
CA SER A 439 -31.53 -48.98 0.89
C SER A 439 -31.69 -49.40 2.34
N GLU A 440 -31.68 -48.43 3.25
CA GLU A 440 -32.38 -48.55 4.53
C GLU A 440 -32.81 -47.18 5.09
N ASN A 441 -34.12 -47.08 5.14
CA ASN A 441 -35.02 -46.47 6.09
C ASN A 441 -35.03 -44.96 6.38
N LEU A 442 -36.22 -44.47 5.97
CA LEU A 442 -36.95 -43.31 6.40
C LEU A 442 -37.03 -43.16 7.94
N ASP A 443 -36.73 -41.93 8.44
CA ASP A 443 -37.70 -41.14 9.20
C ASP A 443 -37.04 -39.79 9.62
N ALA A 444 -37.83 -38.73 9.45
CA ALA A 444 -37.62 -37.35 9.89
C ALA A 444 -37.23 -36.35 8.79
N ALA A 445 -38.25 -35.74 8.21
CA ALA A 445 -38.18 -34.58 7.37
C ALA A 445 -37.88 -33.31 8.19
N PRO A 446 -36.90 -32.48 7.78
CA PRO A 446 -36.94 -31.06 8.05
C PRO A 446 -37.55 -30.31 6.87
N SER A 447 -38.54 -29.50 7.18
CA SER A 447 -39.25 -28.58 6.29
C SER A 447 -38.25 -27.62 5.59
N PHE A 448 -38.13 -27.77 4.28
CA PHE A 448 -37.45 -26.82 3.43
C PHE A 448 -38.39 -25.65 3.11
N THR A 449 -38.09 -24.48 3.63
CA THR A 449 -38.58 -23.21 3.10
C THR A 449 -37.95 -23.00 1.71
N PRO A 450 -38.74 -22.72 0.66
CA PRO A 450 -38.16 -22.48 -0.66
C PRO A 450 -37.33 -21.20 -0.61
N ALA A 451 -36.02 -21.32 -0.88
CA ALA A 451 -35.17 -20.18 -1.17
C ALA A 451 -35.73 -19.49 -2.43
N ILE A 452 -36.01 -18.21 -2.31
CA ILE A 452 -36.32 -17.32 -3.43
C ILE A 452 -35.12 -17.33 -4.34
N ILE A 453 -35.24 -17.95 -5.51
CA ILE A 453 -34.24 -17.83 -6.59
C ILE A 453 -34.38 -16.41 -7.09
N GLU A 454 -33.39 -15.56 -6.77
CA GLU A 454 -33.22 -14.26 -7.43
C GLU A 454 -33.13 -14.47 -8.95
N PRO A 455 -33.86 -13.69 -9.75
CA PRO A 455 -33.76 -13.78 -11.20
C PRO A 455 -32.33 -13.52 -11.64
N PRO A 456 -31.78 -14.23 -12.64
CA PRO A 456 -30.45 -14.01 -13.14
C PRO A 456 -30.28 -12.54 -13.55
N ALA A 457 -29.18 -11.93 -13.14
CA ALA A 457 -28.84 -10.57 -13.49
C ALA A 457 -28.94 -10.37 -15.02
N PRO A 458 -29.44 -9.24 -15.52
CA PRO A 458 -29.59 -9.01 -16.95
C PRO A 458 -28.24 -9.14 -17.64
N VAL A 459 -28.19 -10.04 -18.64
CA VAL A 459 -27.00 -10.26 -19.47
C VAL A 459 -26.81 -9.01 -20.32
N GLU A 460 -25.72 -8.29 -20.11
CA GLU A 460 -25.40 -7.10 -20.91
C GLU A 460 -24.95 -7.54 -22.32
N GLN A 461 -25.68 -7.08 -23.34
CA GLN A 461 -25.35 -7.38 -24.74
C GLN A 461 -24.19 -6.51 -25.21
N VAL A 462 -23.13 -7.13 -25.69
CA VAL A 462 -21.96 -6.47 -26.26
C VAL A 462 -21.98 -6.69 -27.77
N ASN A 463 -22.29 -5.65 -28.52
CA ASN A 463 -22.41 -5.69 -29.98
C ASN A 463 -21.33 -4.86 -30.70
N SER A 464 -20.60 -4.03 -29.98
CA SER A 464 -19.57 -3.15 -30.51
C SER A 464 -18.36 -3.03 -29.57
N LEU A 465 -17.22 -2.56 -30.09
CA LEU A 465 -16.06 -2.25 -29.25
C LEU A 465 -16.36 -1.06 -28.29
N ALA A 466 -17.29 -0.17 -28.68
CA ALA A 466 -17.75 0.90 -27.81
C ALA A 466 -18.48 0.36 -26.56
N ASP A 467 -19.27 -0.71 -26.71
CA ASP A 467 -19.94 -1.36 -25.59
C ASP A 467 -18.94 -1.99 -24.62
N VAL A 468 -17.84 -2.55 -25.17
CA VAL A 468 -16.74 -3.08 -24.33
C VAL A 468 -16.10 -1.98 -23.50
N ILE A 469 -15.89 -0.79 -24.08
CA ILE A 469 -15.33 0.37 -23.39
C ILE A 469 -16.32 0.91 -22.35
N ALA A 470 -17.60 0.97 -22.69
CA ALA A 470 -18.66 1.40 -21.77
C ALA A 470 -18.77 0.44 -20.56
N LEU A 471 -18.62 -0.85 -20.78
CA LEU A 471 -18.55 -1.86 -19.71
C LEU A 471 -17.33 -1.67 -18.80
N ALA A 472 -16.16 -1.43 -19.39
CA ALA A 472 -14.94 -1.13 -18.64
C ALA A 472 -15.10 0.14 -17.78
N ASP A 473 -15.77 1.15 -18.32
CA ASP A 473 -16.08 2.39 -17.61
C ASP A 473 -17.06 2.18 -16.45
N LYS A 474 -18.15 1.45 -16.70
CA LYS A 474 -19.18 1.09 -15.71
C LYS A 474 -18.56 0.29 -14.53
N ARG A 475 -17.58 -0.56 -14.82
CA ARG A 475 -16.84 -1.35 -13.81
C ARG A 475 -15.64 -0.59 -13.21
N ARG A 476 -15.42 0.67 -13.61
CA ARG A 476 -14.32 1.55 -13.17
C ARG A 476 -12.92 0.96 -13.42
N ASP A 477 -12.77 0.12 -14.43
CA ASP A 477 -11.47 -0.41 -14.84
C ASP A 477 -10.81 0.52 -15.88
N MET A 478 -10.29 1.64 -15.40
CA MET A 478 -9.67 2.68 -16.24
C MET A 478 -8.42 2.16 -16.97
N GLN A 479 -7.69 1.24 -16.37
CA GLN A 479 -6.51 0.64 -17.00
C GLN A 479 -6.90 -0.17 -18.24
N MET A 480 -7.91 -1.03 -18.13
CA MET A 480 -8.39 -1.81 -19.25
C MET A 480 -9.01 -0.92 -20.32
N LYS A 481 -9.77 0.13 -19.94
CA LYS A 481 -10.34 1.14 -20.88
C LYS A 481 -9.25 1.79 -21.75
N VAL A 482 -8.16 2.28 -21.13
CA VAL A 482 -7.03 2.90 -21.84
C VAL A 482 -6.34 1.89 -22.76
N MET A 483 -6.11 0.67 -22.28
CA MET A 483 -5.46 -0.37 -23.08
C MET A 483 -6.30 -0.80 -24.28
N ILE A 484 -7.64 -0.91 -24.15
CA ILE A 484 -8.52 -1.23 -25.26
C ILE A 484 -8.47 -0.11 -26.32
N ARG A 485 -8.54 1.15 -25.92
CA ARG A 485 -8.50 2.30 -26.85
C ARG A 485 -7.20 2.38 -27.64
N ARG A 486 -6.06 2.08 -26.97
CA ARG A 486 -4.71 2.26 -27.53
C ARG A 486 -4.21 1.03 -28.31
N CYS A 487 -4.51 -0.18 -27.79
CA CYS A 487 -3.86 -1.40 -28.29
C CYS A 487 -4.78 -2.30 -29.12
N VAL A 488 -6.10 -2.08 -29.11
CA VAL A 488 -7.06 -2.95 -29.79
C VAL A 488 -7.49 -2.39 -31.13
N ARG A 489 -7.32 -3.19 -32.18
CA ARG A 489 -7.84 -2.95 -33.54
C ARG A 489 -9.07 -3.83 -33.75
N PRO A 490 -10.29 -3.26 -33.88
CA PRO A 490 -11.50 -4.05 -34.06
C PRO A 490 -11.51 -4.77 -35.41
N VAL A 491 -11.82 -6.07 -35.40
CA VAL A 491 -12.02 -6.87 -36.61
C VAL A 491 -13.47 -7.29 -36.72
N SER A 492 -14.01 -7.98 -35.70
CA SER A 492 -15.39 -8.43 -35.66
C SER A 492 -15.86 -8.54 -34.21
N VAL A 493 -17.07 -8.06 -33.93
CA VAL A 493 -17.71 -8.19 -32.63
C VAL A 493 -19.03 -8.95 -32.81
N ARG A 494 -19.15 -10.10 -32.16
CA ARG A 494 -20.36 -10.93 -32.16
C ARG A 494 -20.69 -11.32 -30.72
N PRO A 495 -21.95 -11.62 -30.41
CA PRO A 495 -22.29 -12.10 -29.08
C PRO A 495 -21.43 -13.32 -28.68
N GLY A 496 -20.66 -13.18 -27.60
CA GLY A 496 -19.76 -14.21 -27.11
C GLY A 496 -18.41 -14.36 -27.81
N VAL A 497 -18.15 -13.67 -28.92
CA VAL A 497 -16.87 -13.74 -29.66
C VAL A 497 -16.40 -12.34 -30.07
N LEU A 498 -15.19 -12.00 -29.69
CA LEU A 498 -14.52 -10.75 -30.04
C LEU A 498 -13.22 -11.07 -30.81
N GLU A 499 -13.18 -10.66 -32.09
CA GLU A 499 -11.98 -10.77 -32.93
C GLU A 499 -11.28 -9.43 -33.00
N ILE A 500 -10.03 -9.40 -32.56
CA ILE A 500 -9.23 -8.18 -32.46
C ILE A 500 -7.85 -8.35 -33.06
N GLY A 501 -7.31 -7.27 -33.62
CA GLY A 501 -5.87 -7.13 -33.83
C GLY A 501 -5.22 -6.45 -32.64
N LEU A 502 -3.97 -6.73 -32.37
CA LEU A 502 -3.20 -6.07 -31.34
C LEU A 502 -2.06 -5.25 -31.93
N THR A 503 -1.78 -4.09 -31.35
CA THR A 503 -0.60 -3.30 -31.69
C THR A 503 0.66 -3.91 -31.08
N SER A 504 1.85 -3.53 -31.55
CA SER A 504 3.14 -3.95 -31.01
C SER A 504 3.33 -3.60 -29.53
N ASP A 505 2.61 -2.60 -29.04
CA ASP A 505 2.68 -2.08 -27.69
C ASP A 505 1.79 -2.84 -26.70
N ALA A 506 1.00 -3.81 -27.17
CA ALA A 506 0.13 -4.60 -26.31
C ALA A 506 0.93 -5.55 -25.41
N PRO A 507 0.65 -5.61 -24.11
CA PRO A 507 1.30 -6.51 -23.17
C PRO A 507 1.09 -7.98 -23.55
N ARG A 508 2.07 -8.82 -23.24
CA ARG A 508 1.93 -10.27 -23.41
C ARG A 508 0.80 -10.77 -22.51
N GLY A 509 -0.16 -11.50 -23.08
CA GLY A 509 -1.31 -12.03 -22.34
C GLY A 509 -2.56 -11.13 -22.32
N PHE A 510 -2.51 -9.92 -22.89
CA PHE A 510 -3.63 -8.97 -22.91
C PHE A 510 -4.96 -9.57 -23.42
N ALA A 511 -4.92 -10.36 -24.50
CA ALA A 511 -6.12 -11.02 -25.04
C ALA A 511 -6.79 -11.99 -24.04
N SER A 512 -5.99 -12.72 -23.27
CA SER A 512 -6.49 -13.63 -22.22
C SER A 512 -7.11 -12.88 -21.07
N ASP A 513 -6.48 -11.79 -20.64
CA ASP A 513 -7.00 -10.94 -19.57
C ASP A 513 -8.29 -10.23 -19.99
N LEU A 514 -8.36 -9.75 -21.22
CA LEU A 514 -9.57 -9.15 -21.80
C LEU A 514 -10.71 -10.18 -21.88
N SER A 515 -10.43 -11.42 -22.33
CA SER A 515 -11.42 -12.50 -22.41
C SER A 515 -12.00 -12.85 -21.02
N ARG A 516 -11.14 -12.94 -20.01
CA ARG A 516 -11.54 -13.21 -18.62
C ARG A 516 -12.44 -12.07 -18.07
N LYS A 517 -11.98 -10.82 -18.18
CA LYS A 517 -12.72 -9.66 -17.68
C LYS A 517 -14.03 -9.44 -18.41
N LEU A 518 -14.06 -9.61 -19.74
CA LEU A 518 -15.31 -9.52 -20.51
C LEU A 518 -16.32 -10.58 -20.09
N SER A 519 -15.85 -11.81 -19.84
CA SER A 519 -16.72 -12.89 -19.37
C SER A 519 -17.29 -12.59 -17.98
N GLU A 520 -16.50 -11.97 -17.11
CA GLU A 520 -16.93 -11.52 -15.78
C GLU A 520 -17.92 -10.35 -15.87
N TRP A 521 -17.66 -9.36 -16.73
CA TRP A 521 -18.48 -8.16 -16.84
C TRP A 521 -19.81 -8.40 -17.52
N ALA A 522 -19.82 -9.19 -18.59
CA ALA A 522 -21.03 -9.50 -19.37
C ALA A 522 -21.89 -10.62 -18.77
N GLY A 523 -21.38 -11.35 -17.76
CA GLY A 523 -22.09 -12.48 -17.15
C GLY A 523 -22.26 -13.68 -18.09
N GLN A 524 -21.52 -13.70 -19.21
CA GLN A 524 -21.52 -14.80 -20.20
C GLN A 524 -20.10 -15.02 -20.70
N ARG A 525 -19.81 -16.24 -21.16
CA ARG A 525 -18.49 -16.59 -21.67
C ARG A 525 -18.17 -15.84 -22.97
N PHE A 526 -17.10 -15.04 -22.96
CA PHE A 526 -16.56 -14.35 -24.12
C PHE A 526 -15.24 -14.98 -24.54
N MET A 527 -15.10 -15.27 -25.83
CA MET A 527 -13.86 -15.72 -26.45
C MET A 527 -13.22 -14.56 -27.20
N VAL A 528 -12.00 -14.21 -26.86
CA VAL A 528 -11.22 -13.19 -27.59
C VAL A 528 -10.18 -13.90 -28.45
N SER A 529 -10.27 -13.71 -29.76
CA SER A 529 -9.30 -14.23 -30.72
C SER A 529 -8.47 -13.10 -31.33
N VAL A 530 -7.17 -13.31 -31.46
CA VAL A 530 -6.24 -12.33 -32.03
C VAL A 530 -6.00 -12.67 -33.50
N VAL A 531 -6.33 -11.73 -34.38
CA VAL A 531 -6.09 -11.83 -35.81
C VAL A 531 -4.77 -11.11 -36.12
N PRO A 532 -3.76 -11.82 -36.67
CA PRO A 532 -2.54 -11.17 -37.12
C PRO A 532 -2.82 -10.26 -38.32
N ASP A 533 -2.12 -9.14 -38.41
CA ASP A 533 -2.19 -8.16 -39.49
C ASP A 533 -3.57 -7.49 -39.73
N ALA A 534 -4.31 -7.20 -38.66
CA ALA A 534 -5.52 -6.40 -38.76
C ALA A 534 -5.20 -4.98 -39.27
N LYS A 535 -5.80 -4.60 -40.41
CA LYS A 535 -5.61 -3.29 -41.06
C LYS A 535 -6.47 -2.17 -40.48
N SER A 536 -7.38 -2.49 -39.56
CA SER A 536 -8.22 -1.49 -38.87
C SER A 536 -7.37 -0.61 -37.96
N LEU A 537 -7.78 0.66 -37.80
CA LEU A 537 -7.15 1.59 -36.88
C LEU A 537 -7.65 1.35 -35.46
N THR A 538 -6.84 1.67 -34.47
CA THR A 538 -7.29 1.75 -33.06
C THR A 538 -8.23 2.94 -32.89
N ILE A 539 -8.98 2.97 -31.79
CA ILE A 539 -9.87 4.11 -31.49
C ILE A 539 -9.06 5.39 -31.33
N GLU A 540 -7.92 5.32 -30.67
CA GLU A 540 -7.01 6.46 -30.49
C GLU A 540 -6.42 6.94 -31.82
N GLU A 541 -6.00 6.03 -32.72
CA GLU A 541 -5.55 6.37 -34.07
C GLU A 541 -6.66 7.02 -34.91
N THR A 542 -7.92 6.57 -34.76
CA THR A 542 -9.08 7.14 -35.48
C THR A 542 -9.42 8.53 -34.96
N GLU A 543 -9.40 8.75 -33.67
CA GLU A 543 -9.64 10.06 -33.05
C GLU A 543 -8.53 11.06 -33.40
N ASN A 544 -7.26 10.63 -33.40
CA ASN A 544 -6.14 11.46 -33.81
C ASN A 544 -6.23 11.82 -35.31
N ALA A 545 -6.56 10.86 -36.18
CA ALA A 545 -6.76 11.14 -37.60
C ALA A 545 -7.91 12.13 -37.86
N LYS A 546 -9.02 12.02 -37.12
CA LYS A 546 -10.10 13.00 -37.17
C LYS A 546 -9.65 14.39 -36.72
N ARG A 547 -8.90 14.47 -35.63
CA ARG A 547 -8.35 15.73 -35.11
C ARG A 547 -7.38 16.36 -36.09
N ASP A 548 -6.49 15.57 -36.67
CA ASP A 548 -5.52 16.05 -37.66
C ASP A 548 -6.23 16.52 -38.93
N GLY A 549 -7.31 15.84 -39.37
CA GLY A 549 -8.16 16.28 -40.46
C GLY A 549 -8.81 17.65 -40.19
N ILE A 550 -9.47 17.81 -39.04
CA ILE A 550 -10.08 19.08 -38.62
C ILE A 550 -9.03 20.21 -38.53
N MET A 551 -7.84 19.91 -38.03
CA MET A 551 -6.74 20.87 -37.95
C MET A 551 -6.21 21.25 -39.35
N ALA A 552 -6.17 20.30 -40.28
CA ALA A 552 -5.77 20.56 -41.67
C ALA A 552 -6.80 21.42 -42.39
N ASP A 553 -8.09 21.11 -42.21
CA ASP A 553 -9.19 21.90 -42.79
C ASP A 553 -9.21 23.34 -42.25
N ALA A 554 -9.01 23.49 -40.92
CA ALA A 554 -8.90 24.81 -40.30
C ALA A 554 -7.68 25.62 -40.79
N LYS A 555 -6.56 24.96 -41.11
CA LYS A 555 -5.39 25.62 -41.71
C LYS A 555 -5.59 26.02 -43.17
N ALA A 556 -6.45 25.28 -43.90
CA ALA A 556 -6.79 25.56 -45.28
C ALA A 556 -7.83 26.67 -45.43
N ASP A 557 -8.50 27.05 -44.35
CA ASP A 557 -9.45 28.18 -44.36
C ASP A 557 -8.74 29.48 -44.71
N PRO A 558 -9.30 30.28 -45.69
CA PRO A 558 -8.65 31.49 -46.18
C PRO A 558 -8.37 32.55 -45.12
N ASP A 559 -9.26 32.70 -44.13
CA ASP A 559 -9.14 33.71 -43.09
C ASP A 559 -8.07 33.29 -42.07
N VAL A 560 -8.04 32.02 -41.70
CA VAL A 560 -7.02 31.45 -40.82
C VAL A 560 -5.64 31.47 -41.49
N ALA A 561 -5.56 31.15 -42.78
CA ALA A 561 -4.32 31.19 -43.55
C ALA A 561 -3.75 32.62 -43.62
N ALA A 562 -4.63 33.65 -43.80
CA ALA A 562 -4.23 35.06 -43.80
C ALA A 562 -3.67 35.50 -42.42
N ILE A 563 -4.28 35.03 -41.33
CA ILE A 563 -3.80 35.30 -39.95
C ILE A 563 -2.44 34.66 -39.72
N LEU A 564 -2.28 33.37 -40.07
CA LEU A 564 -1.01 32.65 -39.91
C LEU A 564 0.12 33.27 -40.76
N ALA A 565 -0.20 33.80 -41.95
CA ALA A 565 0.77 34.50 -42.79
C ALA A 565 1.21 35.86 -42.19
N ARG A 566 0.33 36.53 -41.45
CA ARG A 566 0.59 37.83 -40.83
C ARG A 566 1.32 37.71 -39.48
N PHE A 567 1.18 36.59 -38.81
CA PHE A 567 1.83 36.32 -37.50
C PHE A 567 2.73 35.09 -37.57
N PRO A 568 4.01 35.22 -37.99
CA PRO A 568 4.93 34.10 -38.05
C PRO A 568 5.21 33.55 -36.63
N GLY A 569 4.73 32.35 -36.35
CA GLY A 569 4.83 31.71 -35.02
C GLY A 569 3.49 31.40 -34.35
N ALA A 570 2.38 31.89 -34.88
CA ALA A 570 1.05 31.51 -34.42
C ALA A 570 0.78 30.02 -34.70
N LYS A 571 0.19 29.32 -33.72
CA LYS A 571 -0.22 27.91 -33.84
C LYS A 571 -1.68 27.76 -33.50
N ILE A 572 -2.42 26.96 -34.29
CA ILE A 572 -3.77 26.57 -33.95
C ILE A 572 -3.69 25.56 -32.79
N ILE A 573 -4.24 25.89 -31.63
CA ILE A 573 -4.23 25.06 -30.45
C ILE A 573 -5.47 24.16 -30.42
N ASN A 574 -6.64 24.69 -30.80
CA ASN A 574 -7.90 23.96 -30.79
C ASN A 574 -8.85 24.49 -31.85
N VAL A 575 -9.73 23.64 -32.43
CA VAL A 575 -10.76 23.99 -33.39
C VAL A 575 -12.10 23.52 -32.83
N ARG A 576 -13.06 24.45 -32.63
CA ARG A 576 -14.43 24.13 -32.23
C ARG A 576 -15.32 24.33 -33.45
N ILE A 577 -16.04 23.29 -33.85
CA ILE A 577 -17.05 23.35 -34.88
C ILE A 577 -18.40 23.51 -34.18
N GLU A 578 -19.08 24.66 -34.34
CA GLU A 578 -20.46 24.82 -33.90
C GLU A 578 -21.37 24.00 -34.80
N THR A 579 -21.85 22.86 -34.30
CA THR A 579 -22.93 22.11 -34.96
C THR A 579 -24.27 22.82 -34.68
N ALA A 580 -25.01 23.16 -35.72
CA ALA A 580 -26.36 23.69 -35.59
C ALA A 580 -27.26 22.73 -34.80
N PRO A 581 -28.21 23.24 -33.97
CA PRO A 581 -29.02 22.39 -33.08
C PRO A 581 -30.01 21.56 -33.89
N GLY A 582 -29.75 20.27 -34.07
CA GLY A 582 -30.68 19.39 -34.75
C GLY A 582 -30.12 18.03 -35.17
N THR A 583 -29.39 17.32 -34.35
CA THR A 583 -29.30 15.84 -34.34
C THR A 583 -28.62 15.45 -33.05
N ALA A 584 -29.40 14.91 -32.14
CA ALA A 584 -28.91 14.33 -30.91
C ALA A 584 -28.13 13.06 -31.23
N ASP A 585 -26.81 13.11 -31.14
CA ASP A 585 -25.98 11.93 -30.95
C ASP A 585 -25.46 11.97 -29.51
N MET A 586 -26.00 11.09 -28.67
CA MET A 586 -25.66 10.94 -27.28
C MET A 586 -24.34 10.19 -27.17
N GLY A 587 -23.25 10.90 -26.88
CA GLY A 587 -22.03 10.20 -26.48
C GLY A 587 -20.74 10.96 -26.76
N SER A 588 -20.43 12.00 -26.00
CA SER A 588 -19.06 12.38 -25.65
C SER A 588 -19.02 13.72 -24.89
N ASP A 589 -19.48 13.73 -23.67
CA ASP A 589 -19.16 14.78 -22.72
C ASP A 589 -18.40 14.18 -21.55
N VAL A 590 -17.10 14.16 -21.63
CA VAL A 590 -16.16 14.29 -20.49
C VAL A 590 -14.75 14.42 -21.09
N ALA A 591 -14.24 15.61 -21.11
CA ALA A 591 -12.84 16.03 -21.09
C ALA A 591 -12.64 17.22 -22.03
N ASP A 592 -12.80 18.42 -21.52
CA ASP A 592 -11.99 19.59 -21.93
C ASP A 592 -12.51 20.84 -21.17
N ASP A 593 -12.24 20.89 -19.88
CA ASP A 593 -12.39 22.12 -19.10
C ASP A 593 -11.01 22.56 -18.57
N PHE A 594 -10.07 22.72 -19.50
CA PHE A 594 -8.76 23.32 -19.20
C PHE A 594 -8.24 24.10 -20.40
N ALA A 595 -8.81 25.26 -20.66
CA ALA A 595 -8.06 26.38 -21.25
C ALA A 595 -9.01 27.54 -21.60
N ALA A 596 -9.26 28.42 -20.67
CA ALA A 596 -9.63 29.80 -21.02
C ALA A 596 -9.55 30.70 -19.78
N GLN A 597 -8.39 31.26 -19.52
CA GLN A 597 -8.26 32.59 -18.93
C GLN A 597 -6.85 33.10 -19.27
N SER A 598 -6.75 33.79 -20.37
CA SER A 598 -5.66 34.75 -20.62
C SER A 598 -6.24 36.15 -20.45
N PRO A 599 -5.53 37.07 -19.81
CA PRO A 599 -6.04 38.40 -19.50
C PRO A 599 -6.12 39.26 -20.73
N GLY A 600 -7.25 39.96 -20.86
CA GLY A 600 -7.46 40.96 -21.86
C GLY A 600 -6.43 42.09 -21.73
N VAL A 601 -5.81 42.43 -22.83
CA VAL A 601 -5.06 43.66 -23.01
C VAL A 601 -6.10 44.79 -23.16
N GLU A 602 -6.24 45.62 -22.13
CA GLU A 602 -6.88 46.93 -22.23
C GLU A 602 -6.00 47.83 -23.12
N THR A 603 -6.47 48.12 -24.31
CA THR A 603 -5.97 49.25 -25.10
C THR A 603 -6.58 50.52 -24.51
N GLY A 604 -5.73 51.30 -23.84
CA GLY A 604 -6.06 52.67 -23.50
C GLY A 604 -6.29 53.49 -24.77
N ASN A 605 -7.46 54.11 -24.85
CA ASN A 605 -7.68 55.28 -25.67
C ASN A 605 -7.44 56.49 -24.76
N ASP A 606 -6.33 57.18 -25.02
CA ASP A 606 -6.21 58.61 -24.74
C ASP A 606 -7.03 59.38 -25.80
N ASP A 607 -8.02 60.12 -25.37
CA ASP A 607 -8.52 61.34 -26.04
C ASP A 607 -9.10 62.27 -24.98
N GLU A 608 -8.40 63.40 -24.87
CA GLU A 608 -8.71 64.76 -24.55
C GLU A 608 -10.17 65.12 -24.06
N ASP A 609 -10.33 65.62 -22.85
CA ASP A 609 -10.54 67.03 -22.47
C ASP A 609 -10.44 67.21 -20.96
#